data_26c3f4149ec0e673ab4f3ff021ca43b7
#
_entry.id   26c3f4149ec0e673ab4f3ff021ca43b7
#
_cell.length_a   1.000
_cell.length_b   1.000
_cell.length_c   1.000
_cell.angle_alpha   90.00
_cell.angle_beta   90.00
_cell.angle_gamma   90.00
#
_symmetry.space_group_name_H-M   'P 1'
#
loop_
_entity.id
_entity.type
_entity.pdbx_description
1 polymer ?
#
loop_
_entity_poly.entity_id
_entity_poly.type
_entity_poly.pdbx_seq_one_letter_code
_entity_poly.pdbx_strand_id
1 'polypeptide(L)'
;MKSSLPYSYIAIEGNIGAGKTSLAKIFSGIYNTDLVLEEFADNTFLPQFYENPDRFAFPLEMSFLAERYQQLKARQESSIKNNKVLISDYLFEKSMLFANVNLKGNELDLFRKFFELINKNLRQPDLILYLNKSTEELQKNISIRGRTYEQNIPSGYLDRISKQYHQHLTESPSIPVLFVESDEIDFIENSSDLRFLLELIQNENNIGFRKIQKTL
;
A
#
# COMPACT_ATOMS: atom_id res chain seq x y z
N MET A 1 16.73 22.04 -4.79
CA MET A 1 17.79 21.05 -4.57
C MET A 1 17.13 19.67 -4.62
N LYS A 2 17.47 18.81 -5.59
CA LYS A 2 17.06 17.41 -5.56
C LYS A 2 17.96 16.72 -4.54
N SER A 3 17.56 16.67 -3.26
CA SER A 3 18.22 15.81 -2.29
C SER A 3 17.93 14.36 -2.71
N SER A 4 18.99 13.54 -2.80
CA SER A 4 18.81 12.11 -3.03
C SER A 4 18.10 11.48 -1.84
N LEU A 5 17.17 10.57 -2.11
CA LEU A 5 16.55 9.77 -1.05
C LEU A 5 17.60 8.82 -0.46
N PRO A 6 17.61 8.59 0.86
CA PRO A 6 18.57 7.67 1.49
C PRO A 6 18.18 6.18 1.32
N TYR A 7 17.13 5.90 0.56
CA TYR A 7 16.56 4.58 0.34
C TYR A 7 16.69 4.16 -1.11
N SER A 8 16.70 2.86 -1.36
CA SER A 8 16.62 2.31 -2.71
C SER A 8 15.22 1.77 -3.03
N TYR A 9 14.39 1.51 -2.01
CA TYR A 9 13.00 1.10 -2.21
C TYR A 9 12.12 1.64 -1.09
N ILE A 10 11.08 2.41 -1.44
CA ILE A 10 10.07 2.97 -0.54
C ILE A 10 8.71 2.41 -0.93
N ALA A 11 7.97 1.86 0.02
CA ALA A 11 6.58 1.49 -0.17
C ALA A 11 5.64 2.52 0.49
N ILE A 12 4.68 3.03 -0.29
CA ILE A 12 3.61 3.89 0.20
C ILE A 12 2.37 3.03 0.36
N GLU A 13 1.90 2.91 1.58
CA GLU A 13 0.78 2.05 1.94
C GLU A 13 -0.36 2.80 2.62
N GLY A 14 -1.48 2.13 2.76
CA GLY A 14 -2.73 2.62 3.35
C GLY A 14 -3.92 1.84 2.85
N ASN A 15 -5.06 2.01 3.46
CA ASN A 15 -6.30 1.34 3.08
C ASN A 15 -6.82 1.80 1.71
N ILE A 16 -7.89 1.18 1.22
CA ILE A 16 -8.63 1.59 0.00
C ILE A 16 -9.10 3.04 0.19
N GLY A 17 -8.78 3.93 -0.74
CA GLY A 17 -9.12 5.35 -0.64
C GLY A 17 -8.12 6.23 0.13
N ALA A 18 -7.01 5.70 0.65
CA ALA A 18 -6.05 6.48 1.44
C ALA A 18 -5.21 7.51 0.63
N GLY A 19 -5.22 7.47 -0.72
CA GLY A 19 -4.46 8.42 -1.54
C GLY A 19 -3.07 7.93 -1.97
N LYS A 20 -2.72 6.67 -1.71
CA LYS A 20 -1.39 6.06 -2.00
C LYS A 20 -0.86 6.36 -3.40
N THR A 21 -1.66 6.06 -4.41
CA THR A 21 -1.27 6.21 -5.83
C THR A 21 -0.95 7.67 -6.19
N SER A 22 -1.72 8.62 -5.66
CA SER A 22 -1.47 10.05 -5.87
C SER A 22 -0.14 10.47 -5.25
N LEU A 23 0.12 10.07 -4.01
CA LEU A 23 1.36 10.40 -3.32
C LEU A 23 2.57 9.73 -3.99
N ALA A 24 2.46 8.46 -4.39
CA ALA A 24 3.52 7.73 -5.09
C ALA A 24 3.90 8.41 -6.41
N LYS A 25 2.92 8.88 -7.18
CA LYS A 25 3.15 9.63 -8.43
C LYS A 25 3.85 10.97 -8.17
N ILE A 26 3.42 11.72 -7.16
CA ILE A 26 4.03 13.00 -6.77
C ILE A 26 5.50 12.78 -6.36
N PHE A 27 5.76 11.83 -5.48
CA PHE A 27 7.12 11.54 -5.03
C PHE A 27 8.01 11.07 -6.17
N SER A 28 7.50 10.17 -7.02
CA SER A 28 8.25 9.71 -8.20
C SER A 28 8.59 10.85 -9.16
N GLY A 29 7.69 11.80 -9.37
CA GLY A 29 7.95 13.00 -10.18
C GLY A 29 9.02 13.92 -9.58
N ILE A 30 8.98 14.14 -8.26
CA ILE A 30 9.95 15.01 -7.56
C ILE A 30 11.35 14.41 -7.58
N TYR A 31 11.49 13.11 -7.28
CA TYR A 31 12.76 12.43 -7.12
C TYR A 31 13.26 11.71 -8.37
N ASN A 32 12.46 11.66 -9.44
CA ASN A 32 12.78 10.95 -10.69
C ASN A 32 13.11 9.46 -10.45
N THR A 33 12.22 8.78 -9.72
CA THR A 33 12.35 7.38 -9.34
C THR A 33 11.64 6.45 -10.32
N ASP A 34 11.94 5.16 -10.26
CA ASP A 34 11.07 4.15 -10.86
C ASP A 34 9.81 3.99 -9.99
N LEU A 35 8.68 3.74 -10.65
CA LEU A 35 7.37 3.68 -10.01
C LEU A 35 6.66 2.35 -10.31
N VAL A 36 6.10 1.73 -9.27
CA VAL A 36 5.18 0.60 -9.39
C VAL A 36 3.83 1.02 -8.83
N LEU A 37 2.81 0.93 -9.65
CA LEU A 37 1.42 1.16 -9.23
C LEU A 37 0.65 -0.15 -9.29
N GLU A 38 -0.25 -0.34 -8.33
CA GLU A 38 -1.14 -1.49 -8.32
C GLU A 38 -2.10 -1.41 -9.51
N GLU A 39 -1.92 -2.32 -10.46
CA GLU A 39 -2.79 -2.47 -11.63
C GLU A 39 -3.89 -3.48 -11.27
N PHE A 40 -5.14 -3.03 -11.31
CA PHE A 40 -6.31 -3.86 -11.00
C PHE A 40 -7.50 -3.53 -11.92
N ALA A 41 -7.32 -2.61 -12.88
CA ALA A 41 -8.40 -2.18 -13.77
C ALA A 41 -8.97 -3.33 -14.62
N ASP A 42 -8.12 -4.29 -14.97
CA ASP A 42 -8.46 -5.44 -15.80
C ASP A 42 -8.73 -6.71 -14.97
N ASN A 43 -8.75 -6.62 -13.64
CA ASN A 43 -9.02 -7.78 -12.79
C ASN A 43 -10.52 -8.15 -12.84
N THR A 44 -10.83 -9.24 -13.55
CA THR A 44 -12.20 -9.69 -13.79
C THR A 44 -12.90 -10.20 -12.53
N PHE A 45 -12.15 -10.59 -11.49
CA PHE A 45 -12.72 -11.10 -10.23
C PHE A 45 -13.11 -9.98 -9.28
N LEU A 46 -12.55 -8.77 -9.41
CA LEU A 46 -12.78 -7.69 -8.45
C LEU A 46 -14.24 -7.23 -8.40
N PRO A 47 -14.94 -6.96 -9.51
CA PRO A 47 -16.36 -6.65 -9.46
C PRO A 47 -17.21 -7.82 -8.90
N GLN A 48 -16.88 -9.06 -9.31
CA GLN A 48 -17.60 -10.26 -8.88
C GLN A 48 -17.43 -10.52 -7.37
N PHE A 49 -16.27 -10.21 -6.81
CA PHE A 49 -16.01 -10.31 -5.38
C PHE A 49 -16.92 -9.38 -4.58
N TYR A 50 -17.11 -8.13 -5.00
CA TYR A 50 -18.01 -7.22 -4.27
C TYR A 50 -19.47 -7.64 -4.34
N GLU A 51 -19.87 -8.38 -5.39
CA GLU A 51 -21.21 -8.95 -5.51
C GLU A 51 -21.39 -10.23 -4.70
N ASN A 52 -20.38 -11.12 -4.69
CA ASN A 52 -20.42 -12.41 -4.00
C ASN A 52 -19.05 -12.77 -3.41
N PRO A 53 -18.70 -12.21 -2.23
CA PRO A 53 -17.39 -12.42 -1.60
C PRO A 53 -17.09 -13.90 -1.33
N ASP A 54 -18.06 -14.68 -0.85
CA ASP A 54 -17.85 -16.08 -0.48
C ASP A 54 -17.40 -16.95 -1.66
N ARG A 55 -17.82 -16.61 -2.86
CA ARG A 55 -17.46 -17.35 -4.07
C ARG A 55 -16.15 -16.86 -4.71
N PHE A 56 -15.91 -15.57 -4.68
CA PHE A 56 -14.83 -14.95 -5.48
C PHE A 56 -13.64 -14.46 -4.68
N ALA A 57 -13.64 -14.58 -3.35
CA ALA A 57 -12.52 -14.16 -2.52
C ALA A 57 -11.23 -14.89 -2.88
N PHE A 58 -11.23 -16.23 -2.93
CA PHE A 58 -10.03 -16.99 -3.22
C PHE A 58 -9.45 -16.73 -4.61
N PRO A 59 -10.22 -16.82 -5.72
CA PRO A 59 -9.69 -16.49 -7.04
C PRO A 59 -9.22 -15.03 -7.16
N LEU A 60 -9.89 -14.08 -6.50
CA LEU A 60 -9.45 -12.68 -6.46
C LEU A 60 -8.09 -12.53 -5.79
N GLU A 61 -7.94 -13.06 -4.57
CA GLU A 61 -6.69 -12.94 -3.82
C GLU A 61 -5.52 -13.64 -4.53
N MET A 62 -5.77 -14.79 -5.16
CA MET A 62 -4.75 -15.48 -5.98
C MET A 62 -4.36 -14.69 -7.22
N SER A 63 -5.31 -14.03 -7.88
CA SER A 63 -5.03 -13.14 -9.01
C SER A 63 -4.16 -11.96 -8.57
N PHE A 64 -4.53 -11.27 -7.50
CA PHE A 64 -3.73 -10.18 -6.95
C PHE A 64 -2.33 -10.61 -6.50
N LEU A 65 -2.21 -11.79 -5.89
CA LEU A 65 -0.91 -12.32 -5.49
C LEU A 65 0.03 -12.47 -6.70
N ALA A 66 -0.49 -13.05 -7.79
CA ALA A 66 0.28 -13.27 -9.02
C ALA A 66 0.65 -11.95 -9.70
N GLU A 67 -0.30 -11.03 -9.85
CA GLU A 67 -0.10 -9.73 -10.50
C GLU A 67 0.90 -8.87 -9.73
N ARG A 68 0.73 -8.72 -8.41
CA ARG A 68 1.67 -7.97 -7.56
C ARG A 68 3.09 -8.54 -7.61
N TYR A 69 3.21 -9.86 -7.58
CA TYR A 69 4.51 -10.51 -7.70
C TYR A 69 5.21 -10.18 -9.02
N GLN A 70 4.53 -10.35 -10.14
CA GLN A 70 5.09 -10.07 -11.45
C GLN A 70 5.50 -8.61 -11.61
N GLN A 71 4.64 -7.68 -11.19
CA GLN A 71 4.90 -6.25 -11.26
C GLN A 71 6.12 -5.85 -10.41
N LEU A 72 6.13 -6.25 -9.13
CA LEU A 72 7.23 -5.91 -8.22
C LEU A 72 8.55 -6.52 -8.68
N LYS A 73 8.56 -7.80 -9.04
CA LYS A 73 9.78 -8.48 -9.49
C LYS A 73 10.40 -7.79 -10.70
N ALA A 74 9.63 -7.54 -11.73
CA ALA A 74 10.10 -6.90 -12.96
C ALA A 74 10.65 -5.48 -12.69
N ARG A 75 9.98 -4.72 -11.81
CA ARG A 75 10.39 -3.35 -11.49
C ARG A 75 11.58 -3.30 -10.54
N GLN A 76 11.68 -4.19 -9.58
CA GLN A 76 12.85 -4.30 -8.71
C GLN A 76 14.11 -4.63 -9.51
N GLU A 77 14.03 -5.59 -10.44
CA GLU A 77 15.14 -5.93 -11.34
C GLU A 77 15.54 -4.73 -12.21
N SER A 78 14.57 -4.01 -12.77
CA SER A 78 14.81 -2.82 -13.58
C SER A 78 15.45 -1.68 -12.78
N SER A 79 14.93 -1.37 -11.59
CA SER A 79 15.44 -0.28 -10.76
C SER A 79 16.86 -0.53 -10.29
N ILE A 80 17.21 -1.77 -9.93
CA ILE A 80 18.56 -2.17 -9.59
C ILE A 80 19.51 -1.97 -10.79
N LYS A 81 19.11 -2.45 -11.97
CA LYS A 81 19.91 -2.31 -13.21
C LYS A 81 20.15 -0.86 -13.58
N ASN A 82 19.18 0.02 -13.36
CA ASN A 82 19.24 1.43 -13.70
C ASN A 82 19.79 2.31 -12.56
N ASN A 83 20.14 1.72 -11.41
CA ASN A 83 20.56 2.43 -10.19
C ASN A 83 19.57 3.55 -9.80
N LYS A 84 18.27 3.24 -9.81
CA LYS A 84 17.20 4.16 -9.44
C LYS A 84 16.51 3.72 -8.16
N VAL A 85 16.04 4.69 -7.40
CA VAL A 85 15.12 4.43 -6.29
C VAL A 85 13.81 3.90 -6.85
N LEU A 86 13.23 2.90 -6.21
CA LEU A 86 11.91 2.37 -6.50
C LEU A 86 10.89 2.93 -5.52
N ILE A 87 9.74 3.39 -6.02
CA ILE A 87 8.56 3.70 -5.20
C ILE A 87 7.42 2.79 -5.63
N SER A 88 6.75 2.14 -4.68
CA SER A 88 5.51 1.40 -4.93
C SER A 88 4.34 2.00 -4.15
N ASP A 89 3.12 1.89 -4.69
CA ASP A 89 1.89 2.26 -3.98
C ASP A 89 1.22 1.07 -3.28
N TYR A 90 2.01 0.02 -3.04
CA TYR A 90 1.62 -1.15 -2.25
C TYR A 90 2.84 -1.91 -1.73
N LEU A 91 2.62 -2.66 -0.64
CA LEU A 91 3.50 -3.74 -0.14
C LEU A 91 3.06 -5.08 -0.73
N PHE A 92 3.98 -6.00 -0.93
CA PHE A 92 3.62 -7.37 -1.31
C PHE A 92 2.82 -8.06 -0.19
N GLU A 93 3.13 -7.76 1.06
CA GLU A 93 2.44 -8.23 2.27
C GLU A 93 0.96 -7.84 2.31
N LYS A 94 0.54 -6.81 1.60
CA LYS A 94 -0.87 -6.46 1.37
C LYS A 94 -1.69 -7.67 0.92
N SER A 95 -1.12 -8.55 0.08
CA SER A 95 -1.78 -9.79 -0.36
C SER A 95 -2.18 -10.68 0.82
N MET A 96 -1.29 -10.81 1.83
CA MET A 96 -1.59 -11.60 3.03
C MET A 96 -2.59 -10.90 3.94
N LEU A 97 -2.50 -9.56 4.07
CA LEU A 97 -3.42 -8.78 4.90
C LEU A 97 -4.87 -8.89 4.40
N PHE A 98 -5.07 -8.77 3.09
CA PHE A 98 -6.40 -8.93 2.47
C PHE A 98 -6.89 -10.38 2.53
N ALA A 99 -6.01 -11.36 2.29
CA ALA A 99 -6.36 -12.77 2.43
C ALA A 99 -6.82 -13.12 3.85
N ASN A 100 -6.20 -12.57 4.90
CA ASN A 100 -6.63 -12.76 6.29
C ASN A 100 -8.05 -12.21 6.56
N VAL A 101 -8.49 -11.19 5.83
CA VAL A 101 -9.84 -10.64 5.95
C VAL A 101 -10.85 -11.44 5.14
N ASN A 102 -10.44 -11.91 3.96
CA ASN A 102 -11.36 -12.44 2.94
C ASN A 102 -11.43 -13.96 2.90
N LEU A 103 -10.38 -14.68 3.34
CA LEU A 103 -10.30 -16.13 3.25
C LEU A 103 -10.39 -16.81 4.62
N LYS A 104 -10.77 -18.09 4.63
CA LYS A 104 -10.90 -18.89 5.86
C LYS A 104 -10.47 -20.35 5.61
N GLY A 105 -10.10 -21.05 6.69
CA GLY A 105 -9.81 -22.48 6.66
C GLY A 105 -8.79 -22.88 5.60
N ASN A 106 -9.08 -23.92 4.85
CA ASN A 106 -8.15 -24.50 3.87
C ASN A 106 -7.73 -23.52 2.76
N GLU A 107 -8.59 -22.58 2.36
CA GLU A 107 -8.26 -21.58 1.33
C GLU A 107 -7.20 -20.60 1.85
N LEU A 108 -7.36 -20.11 3.09
CA LEU A 108 -6.37 -19.24 3.73
C LEU A 108 -5.04 -19.97 3.92
N ASP A 109 -5.08 -21.23 4.36
CA ASP A 109 -3.88 -22.04 4.57
C ASP A 109 -3.12 -22.31 3.25
N LEU A 110 -3.86 -22.56 2.18
CA LEU A 110 -3.28 -22.74 0.84
C LEU A 110 -2.67 -21.43 0.33
N PHE A 111 -3.39 -20.31 0.48
CA PHE A 111 -2.91 -18.99 0.09
C PHE A 111 -1.62 -18.64 0.82
N ARG A 112 -1.55 -18.87 2.13
CA ARG A 112 -0.36 -18.61 2.95
C ARG A 112 0.87 -19.38 2.45
N LYS A 113 0.72 -20.65 2.09
CA LYS A 113 1.80 -21.45 1.52
C LYS A 113 2.33 -20.85 0.21
N PHE A 114 1.46 -20.42 -0.69
CA PHE A 114 1.88 -19.75 -1.92
C PHE A 114 2.56 -18.41 -1.65
N PHE A 115 1.98 -17.60 -0.76
CA PHE A 115 2.56 -16.32 -0.37
C PHE A 115 3.99 -16.51 0.17
N GLU A 116 4.21 -17.43 1.09
CA GLU A 116 5.53 -17.70 1.69
C GLU A 116 6.56 -18.16 0.66
N LEU A 117 6.15 -18.98 -0.31
CA LEU A 117 7.04 -19.43 -1.40
C LEU A 117 7.47 -18.28 -2.30
N ILE A 118 6.56 -17.35 -2.58
CA ILE A 118 6.76 -16.26 -3.55
C ILE A 118 7.47 -15.09 -2.88
N ASN A 119 7.10 -14.72 -1.65
CA ASN A 119 7.62 -13.55 -0.93
C ASN A 119 9.15 -13.58 -0.75
N LYS A 120 9.72 -14.78 -0.59
CA LYS A 120 11.19 -14.97 -0.45
C LYS A 120 12.01 -14.47 -1.65
N ASN A 121 11.36 -14.29 -2.80
CA ASN A 121 12.02 -13.87 -4.05
C ASN A 121 11.89 -12.36 -4.32
N LEU A 122 11.27 -11.63 -3.42
CA LEU A 122 11.09 -10.18 -3.53
C LEU A 122 11.96 -9.45 -2.50
N ARG A 123 12.53 -8.35 -2.93
CA ARG A 123 13.21 -7.43 -2.03
C ARG A 123 12.18 -6.68 -1.18
N GLN A 124 12.45 -6.60 0.11
CA GLN A 124 11.66 -5.80 1.03
C GLN A 124 11.96 -4.30 0.86
N PRO A 125 11.02 -3.40 1.14
CA PRO A 125 11.29 -1.96 1.13
C PRO A 125 12.26 -1.58 2.24
N ASP A 126 12.97 -0.48 2.04
CA ASP A 126 13.85 0.12 3.04
C ASP A 126 13.07 1.05 3.99
N LEU A 127 11.89 1.52 3.55
CA LEU A 127 10.97 2.37 4.30
C LEU A 127 9.52 2.08 3.90
N ILE A 128 8.63 2.03 4.89
CA ILE A 128 7.18 2.04 4.69
C ILE A 128 6.62 3.39 5.15
N LEU A 129 5.93 4.09 4.25
CA LEU A 129 5.10 5.24 4.57
C LEU A 129 3.63 4.83 4.52
N TYR A 130 3.00 4.68 5.66
CA TYR A 130 1.58 4.30 5.76
C TYR A 130 0.70 5.53 5.99
N LEU A 131 -0.26 5.74 5.10
CA LEU A 131 -1.29 6.79 5.23
C LEU A 131 -2.49 6.23 5.99
N ASN A 132 -2.59 6.56 7.29
CA ASN A 132 -3.74 6.22 8.09
C ASN A 132 -4.85 7.25 7.89
N LYS A 133 -6.04 6.77 7.52
CA LYS A 133 -7.25 7.59 7.41
C LYS A 133 -8.40 6.91 8.14
N SER A 134 -9.28 7.74 8.72
CA SER A 134 -10.55 7.28 9.27
C SER A 134 -11.42 6.64 8.20
N THR A 135 -12.29 5.75 8.60
CA THR A 135 -13.21 5.07 7.68
C THR A 135 -14.11 6.05 6.95
N GLU A 136 -14.48 7.16 7.58
CA GLU A 136 -15.25 8.25 7.00
C GLU A 136 -14.51 8.92 5.83
N GLU A 137 -13.23 9.28 6.03
CA GLU A 137 -12.41 9.90 4.98
C GLU A 137 -12.08 8.90 3.87
N LEU A 138 -11.90 7.61 4.19
CA LEU A 138 -11.73 6.57 3.17
C LEU A 138 -12.98 6.46 2.29
N GLN A 139 -14.18 6.40 2.88
CA GLN A 139 -15.45 6.32 2.13
C GLN A 139 -15.68 7.55 1.26
N LYS A 140 -15.39 8.74 1.78
CA LYS A 140 -15.46 9.99 1.02
C LYS A 140 -14.52 9.96 -0.20
N ASN A 141 -13.27 9.55 -0.02
CA ASN A 141 -12.32 9.44 -1.13
C ASN A 141 -12.72 8.37 -2.16
N ILE A 142 -13.28 7.23 -1.70
CA ILE A 142 -13.83 6.18 -2.58
C ILE A 142 -14.98 6.74 -3.41
N SER A 143 -15.88 7.50 -2.79
CA SER A 143 -17.00 8.15 -3.47
C SER A 143 -16.52 9.15 -4.52
N ILE A 144 -15.56 10.03 -4.19
CA ILE A 144 -14.98 11.02 -5.11
C ILE A 144 -14.31 10.32 -6.30
N ARG A 145 -13.58 9.21 -6.06
CA ARG A 145 -12.91 8.43 -7.10
C ARG A 145 -13.89 7.80 -8.10
N GLY A 146 -15.11 7.49 -7.68
CA GLY A 146 -16.24 7.14 -8.54
C GLY A 146 -16.18 5.76 -9.21
N ARG A 147 -15.36 4.81 -8.74
CA ARG A 147 -15.37 3.44 -9.27
C ARG A 147 -16.63 2.72 -8.86
N THR A 148 -17.41 2.26 -9.84
CA THR A 148 -18.77 1.71 -9.61
C THR A 148 -18.80 0.54 -8.64
N TYR A 149 -17.86 -0.40 -8.76
CA TYR A 149 -17.76 -1.59 -7.89
C TYR A 149 -17.28 -1.31 -6.45
N GLU A 150 -16.72 -0.12 -6.19
CA GLU A 150 -16.23 0.27 -4.87
C GLU A 150 -17.25 1.10 -4.07
N GLN A 151 -18.29 1.63 -4.72
CA GLN A 151 -19.24 2.57 -4.07
C GLN A 151 -19.99 1.97 -2.89
N ASN A 152 -20.13 0.65 -2.84
CA ASN A 152 -20.87 -0.06 -1.81
C ASN A 152 -19.95 -0.81 -0.82
N ILE A 153 -18.68 -0.46 -0.72
CA ILE A 153 -17.76 -1.09 0.25
C ILE A 153 -18.26 -0.79 1.67
N PRO A 154 -18.58 -1.82 2.48
CA PRO A 154 -19.06 -1.59 3.84
C PRO A 154 -17.96 -0.97 4.73
N SER A 155 -18.32 -0.04 5.61
CA SER A 155 -17.41 0.55 6.59
C SER A 155 -16.67 -0.50 7.41
N GLY A 156 -17.38 -1.51 7.92
CA GLY A 156 -16.80 -2.60 8.68
C GLY A 156 -15.78 -3.45 7.89
N TYR A 157 -15.80 -3.45 6.56
CA TYR A 157 -14.77 -4.07 5.74
C TYR A 157 -13.48 -3.24 5.78
N LEU A 158 -13.59 -1.93 5.60
CA LEU A 158 -12.46 -1.00 5.70
C LEU A 158 -11.83 -1.03 7.10
N ASP A 159 -12.65 -1.10 8.16
CA ASP A 159 -12.17 -1.21 9.54
C ASP A 159 -11.36 -2.49 9.77
N ARG A 160 -11.82 -3.64 9.25
CA ARG A 160 -11.07 -4.90 9.34
C ARG A 160 -9.72 -4.83 8.63
N ILE A 161 -9.68 -4.22 7.45
CA ILE A 161 -8.42 -4.02 6.71
C ILE A 161 -7.49 -3.07 7.47
N SER A 162 -7.97 -1.93 7.97
CA SER A 162 -7.18 -0.99 8.79
C SER A 162 -6.59 -1.69 10.02
N LYS A 163 -7.37 -2.55 10.67
CA LYS A 163 -6.89 -3.35 11.81
C LYS A 163 -5.76 -4.32 11.42
N GLN A 164 -5.87 -5.00 10.27
CA GLN A 164 -4.82 -5.89 9.77
C GLN A 164 -3.53 -5.12 9.47
N TYR A 165 -3.63 -3.96 8.83
CA TYR A 165 -2.46 -3.10 8.60
C TYR A 165 -1.81 -2.67 9.90
N HIS A 166 -2.60 -2.15 10.84
CA HIS A 166 -2.08 -1.69 12.12
C HIS A 166 -1.35 -2.81 12.87
N GLN A 167 -1.97 -3.98 12.96
CA GLN A 167 -1.36 -5.16 13.59
C GLN A 167 -0.04 -5.52 12.90
N HIS A 168 -0.02 -5.69 11.58
CA HIS A 168 1.16 -6.07 10.82
C HIS A 168 2.31 -5.07 10.97
N LEU A 169 2.00 -3.76 10.88
CA LEU A 169 3.00 -2.71 10.91
C LEU A 169 3.58 -2.47 12.30
N THR A 170 2.86 -2.85 13.38
CA THR A 170 3.32 -2.72 14.77
C THR A 170 4.06 -3.96 15.27
N GLU A 171 3.86 -5.14 14.66
CA GLU A 171 4.50 -6.39 15.06
C GLU A 171 5.97 -6.43 14.62
N SER A 172 6.87 -5.87 15.44
CA SER A 172 8.33 -6.01 15.31
C SER A 172 8.89 -5.66 13.90
N PRO A 173 8.64 -4.49 13.38
CA PRO A 173 9.15 -4.12 12.07
C PRO A 173 10.68 -4.11 12.07
N SER A 174 11.29 -4.74 11.06
CA SER A 174 12.75 -4.76 10.84
C SER A 174 13.26 -3.55 10.04
N ILE A 175 12.35 -2.69 9.61
CA ILE A 175 12.60 -1.49 8.81
C ILE A 175 11.84 -0.29 9.41
N PRO A 176 12.18 0.95 9.04
CA PRO A 176 11.40 2.12 9.41
C PRO A 176 9.96 2.04 8.88
N VAL A 177 9.00 2.30 9.76
CA VAL A 177 7.57 2.42 9.45
C VAL A 177 7.07 3.76 9.95
N LEU A 178 6.73 4.65 9.02
CA LEU A 178 6.11 5.94 9.30
C LEU A 178 4.59 5.80 9.16
N PHE A 179 3.91 5.68 10.28
CA PHE A 179 2.45 5.59 10.33
C PHE A 179 1.87 6.99 10.52
N VAL A 180 1.43 7.61 9.42
CA VAL A 180 1.02 9.01 9.39
C VAL A 180 -0.50 9.13 9.52
N GLU A 181 -0.98 9.81 10.57
CA GLU A 181 -2.37 10.24 10.67
C GLU A 181 -2.64 11.29 9.59
N SER A 182 -3.47 10.97 8.61
CA SER A 182 -3.56 11.73 7.36
C SER A 182 -4.94 12.28 7.01
N ASP A 183 -5.89 12.26 7.96
CA ASP A 183 -7.24 12.79 7.71
C ASP A 183 -7.20 14.30 7.34
N GLU A 184 -6.37 15.07 8.04
CA GLU A 184 -6.22 16.52 7.84
C GLU A 184 -5.07 16.87 6.87
N ILE A 185 -4.47 15.88 6.20
CA ILE A 185 -3.36 16.11 5.28
C ILE A 185 -3.86 16.10 3.84
N ASP A 186 -3.77 17.26 3.19
CA ASP A 186 -4.06 17.43 1.75
C ASP A 186 -2.76 17.73 0.98
N PHE A 187 -2.03 16.69 0.66
CA PHE A 187 -0.78 16.81 -0.09
C PHE A 187 -0.95 17.12 -1.59
N ILE A 188 -2.20 17.20 -2.08
CA ILE A 188 -2.52 17.57 -3.47
C ILE A 188 -2.65 19.08 -3.58
N GLU A 189 -3.48 19.69 -2.75
CA GLU A 189 -3.79 21.12 -2.82
C GLU A 189 -2.93 21.97 -1.86
N ASN A 190 -2.40 21.37 -0.80
CA ASN A 190 -1.62 22.06 0.21
C ASN A 190 -0.12 21.74 0.13
N SER A 191 0.67 22.70 -0.33
CA SER A 191 2.12 22.55 -0.47
C SER A 191 2.86 22.34 0.86
N SER A 192 2.31 22.82 2.00
CA SER A 192 2.92 22.61 3.33
C SER A 192 2.75 21.15 3.77
N ASP A 193 1.62 20.51 3.43
CA ASP A 193 1.37 19.10 3.72
C ASP A 193 2.27 18.18 2.90
N LEU A 194 2.42 18.51 1.62
CA LEU A 194 3.35 17.78 0.77
C LEU A 194 4.78 17.92 1.30
N ARG A 195 5.21 19.13 1.68
CA ARG A 195 6.55 19.37 2.24
C ARG A 195 6.78 18.56 3.52
N PHE A 196 5.80 18.52 4.40
CA PHE A 196 5.85 17.73 5.62
C PHE A 196 6.12 16.23 5.31
N LEU A 197 5.39 15.64 4.37
CA LEU A 197 5.60 14.24 3.98
C LEU A 197 6.98 14.01 3.31
N LEU A 198 7.46 14.95 2.52
CA LEU A 198 8.79 14.89 1.92
C LEU A 198 9.90 14.95 2.98
N GLU A 199 9.77 15.81 3.97
CA GLU A 199 10.74 15.93 5.08
C GLU A 199 10.77 14.66 5.93
N LEU A 200 9.62 14.01 6.16
CA LEU A 200 9.55 12.75 6.88
C LEU A 200 10.40 11.66 6.21
N ILE A 201 10.25 11.47 4.91
CA ILE A 201 10.99 10.40 4.19
C ILE A 201 12.47 10.72 4.00
N GLN A 202 12.88 12.00 4.09
CA GLN A 202 14.30 12.39 3.96
C GLN A 202 15.07 12.20 5.26
N ASN A 203 14.42 12.34 6.41
CA ASN A 203 15.06 12.41 7.70
C ASN A 203 14.89 11.15 8.57
N GLU A 204 14.17 10.15 8.07
CA GLU A 204 13.92 8.95 8.85
C GLU A 204 15.00 7.89 8.63
N ASN A 205 15.64 7.46 9.72
CA ASN A 205 16.64 6.39 9.69
C ASN A 205 16.44 5.37 10.81
N ASN A 206 15.43 5.54 11.68
CA ASN A 206 15.22 4.67 12.82
C ASN A 206 14.36 3.47 12.46
N ILE A 207 14.87 2.28 12.68
CA ILE A 207 14.10 1.03 12.56
C ILE A 207 12.97 1.03 13.59
N GLY A 208 11.80 0.60 13.16
CA GLY A 208 10.64 0.42 14.02
C GLY A 208 9.43 1.25 13.60
N PHE A 209 8.34 1.05 14.32
CA PHE A 209 7.07 1.74 14.10
C PHE A 209 7.07 3.11 14.78
N ARG A 210 6.71 4.13 14.01
CA ARG A 210 6.51 5.49 14.51
C ARG A 210 5.17 6.05 14.06
N LYS A 211 4.33 6.37 15.03
CA LYS A 211 3.08 7.10 14.78
C LYS A 211 3.39 8.60 14.68
N ILE A 212 2.95 9.18 13.59
CA ILE A 212 3.22 10.59 13.24
C ILE A 212 1.89 11.32 13.10
N GLN A 213 1.78 12.45 13.79
CA GLN A 213 0.69 13.40 13.63
C GLN A 213 1.28 14.75 13.28
N LYS A 214 0.76 15.38 12.23
CA LYS A 214 1.15 16.75 11.91
C LYS A 214 0.61 17.69 12.99
N THR A 215 1.51 18.38 13.68
CA THR A 215 1.13 19.45 14.61
C THR A 215 0.85 20.70 13.78
N LEU A 216 -0.30 21.33 14.01
CA LEU A 216 -0.71 22.59 13.37
C LEU A 216 0.20 23.75 13.76
#